data_57941696dc0a1b4d70a073a70185287e
#
_entry.id   57941696dc0a1b4d70a073a70185287e
#
_cell.length_a   1.000
_cell.length_b   1.000
_cell.length_c   1.000
_cell.angle_alpha   90.00
_cell.angle_beta   90.00
_cell.angle_gamma   90.00
#
_symmetry.space_group_name_H-M   'P 1'
#
loop_
_entity.id
_entity.type
_entity.pdbx_description
1 polymer ?
#
loop_
_entity_poly.entity_id
_entity_poly.type
_entity_poly.pdbx_seq_one_letter_code
_entity_poly.pdbx_strand_id
1 'polypeptide(L)'
;MKIAYICDRNTFLHKMSRVRFHSIEAISKIHQVEWFGKFWDGWSHNLSVDENFERIGYEPDLIIGYKPLDINGFADSKFKKCIRYNEMYDKEWTIREITESKSNIVICHHHNDYIEYTTDPQLTRRLNGVKLVNIPHCAESTVFKDYGLRKDVDILLGGAIFASSTLGQHYPLRDRLASHILPKMSKKYVCSLYEHPGYDLREAHTNKFAIDFAKAINRSKICVTCSGLPRSRFGKYVEIPMCNTAIAADMPGEMQDFFSEFLIELSMDDSDSDIISKLEYYLDNDDKLQEKTWIGYDNSSKFNQDYYAELFTEKIEPLI
;
A
#
# COMPACT_ATOMS: atom_id res chain seq x y z
N MET A 1 -20.09 5.26 -12.89
CA MET A 1 -20.78 5.09 -11.59
C MET A 1 -20.71 6.38 -10.78
N LYS A 2 -21.72 6.62 -9.95
CA LYS A 2 -21.67 7.59 -8.84
C LYS A 2 -21.21 6.89 -7.58
N ILE A 3 -20.10 7.32 -7.01
CA ILE A 3 -19.47 6.68 -5.87
C ILE A 3 -19.40 7.67 -4.70
N ALA A 4 -19.89 7.26 -3.54
CA ALA A 4 -19.69 8.00 -2.30
C ALA A 4 -18.53 7.35 -1.52
N TYR A 5 -17.43 8.09 -1.33
CA TYR A 5 -16.37 7.67 -0.43
C TYR A 5 -16.58 8.28 0.96
N ILE A 6 -16.80 7.42 1.96
CA ILE A 6 -17.15 7.86 3.31
C ILE A 6 -15.96 7.67 4.24
N CYS A 7 -15.41 8.77 4.74
CA CYS A 7 -14.33 8.78 5.73
C CYS A 7 -14.40 10.04 6.61
N ASP A 8 -13.77 9.97 7.77
CA ASP A 8 -13.53 11.17 8.59
C ASP A 8 -12.57 12.14 7.86
N ARG A 9 -12.96 13.40 7.70
CA ARG A 9 -12.16 14.43 7.02
C ARG A 9 -10.80 14.65 7.68
N ASN A 10 -10.72 14.55 9.01
CA ASN A 10 -9.45 14.68 9.70
C ASN A 10 -8.51 13.52 9.38
N THR A 11 -9.03 12.31 9.20
CA THR A 11 -8.23 11.18 8.70
C THR A 11 -7.69 11.46 7.31
N PHE A 12 -8.51 12.00 6.41
CA PHE A 12 -8.08 12.41 5.07
C PHE A 12 -6.99 13.49 5.10
N LEU A 13 -7.14 14.50 5.98
CA LEU A 13 -6.21 15.63 6.05
C LEU A 13 -4.90 15.30 6.77
N HIS A 14 -4.92 14.42 7.78
CA HIS A 14 -3.84 14.29 8.76
C HIS A 14 -3.16 12.91 8.81
N LYS A 15 -3.66 11.90 8.11
CA LYS A 15 -2.99 10.60 8.07
C LYS A 15 -1.83 10.61 7.07
N MET A 16 -0.66 10.19 7.51
CA MET A 16 0.52 10.03 6.66
C MET A 16 0.25 9.16 5.44
N SER A 17 -0.58 8.17 5.58
CA SER A 17 -0.96 7.28 4.48
C SER A 17 -1.89 7.95 3.47
N ARG A 18 -1.55 9.18 3.04
CA ARG A 18 -2.16 9.84 1.87
C ARG A 18 -2.21 8.90 0.66
N VAL A 19 -1.20 8.06 0.54
CA VAL A 19 -1.13 6.96 -0.42
C VAL A 19 -2.41 6.10 -0.45
N ARG A 20 -3.11 5.95 0.68
CA ARG A 20 -4.40 5.23 0.73
C ARG A 20 -5.50 5.91 -0.07
N PHE A 21 -5.41 7.20 -0.27
CA PHE A 21 -6.42 8.00 -0.96
C PHE A 21 -6.09 8.22 -2.44
N HIS A 22 -4.83 8.06 -2.85
CA HIS A 22 -4.42 8.19 -4.25
C HIS A 22 -5.25 7.34 -5.19
N SER A 23 -5.57 6.10 -4.78
CA SER A 23 -6.43 5.22 -5.59
C SER A 23 -7.86 5.73 -5.72
N ILE A 24 -8.41 6.37 -4.69
CA ILE A 24 -9.75 6.97 -4.75
C ILE A 24 -9.72 8.20 -5.65
N GLU A 25 -8.66 9.00 -5.59
CA GLU A 25 -8.44 10.14 -6.48
C GLU A 25 -8.28 9.69 -7.94
N ALA A 26 -7.60 8.57 -8.17
CA ALA A 26 -7.49 8.00 -9.52
C ALA A 26 -8.85 7.50 -10.04
N ILE A 27 -9.64 6.80 -9.21
CA ILE A 27 -11.00 6.38 -9.53
C ILE A 27 -11.86 7.59 -9.91
N SER A 28 -11.65 8.76 -9.28
CA SER A 28 -12.41 9.99 -9.58
C SER A 28 -12.14 10.57 -10.98
N LYS A 29 -11.07 10.12 -11.66
CA LYS A 29 -10.81 10.50 -13.06
C LYS A 29 -11.72 9.75 -14.05
N ILE A 30 -12.27 8.60 -13.65
CA ILE A 30 -13.13 7.74 -14.49
C ILE A 30 -14.58 7.80 -14.04
N HIS A 31 -14.82 7.92 -12.73
CA HIS A 31 -16.14 7.89 -12.12
C HIS A 31 -16.45 9.19 -11.37
N GLN A 32 -17.72 9.47 -11.16
CA GLN A 32 -18.13 10.58 -10.28
C GLN A 32 -17.94 10.13 -8.83
N VAL A 33 -16.86 10.56 -8.18
CA VAL A 33 -16.57 10.25 -6.77
C VAL A 33 -16.76 11.50 -5.93
N GLU A 34 -17.58 11.40 -4.89
CA GLU A 34 -17.77 12.45 -3.91
C GLU A 34 -17.40 11.97 -2.50
N TRP A 35 -16.86 12.89 -1.69
CA TRP A 35 -16.33 12.60 -0.37
C TRP A 35 -17.32 13.00 0.70
N PHE A 36 -17.62 12.10 1.62
CA PHE A 36 -18.59 12.27 2.69
C PHE A 36 -18.04 11.74 4.00
N GLY A 37 -18.75 12.03 5.09
CA GLY A 37 -18.46 11.53 6.41
C GLY A 37 -18.23 12.63 7.43
N LYS A 38 -17.79 12.25 8.62
CA LYS A 38 -17.60 13.18 9.73
C LYS A 38 -16.68 14.34 9.35
N PHE A 39 -17.09 15.55 9.67
CA PHE A 39 -16.43 16.83 9.37
C PHE A 39 -16.37 17.27 7.89
N TRP A 40 -16.98 16.52 6.97
CA TRP A 40 -17.22 17.01 5.62
C TRP A 40 -18.45 17.91 5.59
N ASP A 41 -18.40 18.94 4.75
CA ASP A 41 -19.49 19.91 4.62
C ASP A 41 -20.77 19.19 4.19
N GLY A 42 -21.88 19.60 4.79
CA GLY A 42 -23.17 18.96 4.50
C GLY A 42 -23.40 17.58 5.13
N TRP A 43 -22.47 16.99 5.88
CA TRP A 43 -22.63 15.69 6.54
C TRP A 43 -22.94 15.83 8.02
N SER A 44 -23.98 15.16 8.51
CA SER A 44 -24.28 15.06 9.93
C SER A 44 -23.92 13.67 10.46
N HIS A 45 -23.04 13.60 11.47
CA HIS A 45 -22.62 12.34 12.08
C HIS A 45 -23.71 11.71 12.98
N ASN A 46 -24.77 12.46 13.30
CA ASN A 46 -25.90 11.96 14.07
C ASN A 46 -26.96 11.27 13.20
N LEU A 47 -26.94 11.51 11.90
CA LEU A 47 -27.81 10.87 10.92
C LEU A 47 -27.14 9.63 10.35
N SER A 48 -27.95 8.64 9.97
CA SER A 48 -27.47 7.47 9.21
C SER A 48 -26.95 7.90 7.83
N VAL A 49 -26.26 6.97 7.14
CA VAL A 49 -25.82 7.18 5.75
C VAL A 49 -26.99 7.56 4.84
N ASP A 50 -28.08 6.80 4.91
CA ASP A 50 -29.23 7.02 4.03
C ASP A 50 -29.96 8.34 4.32
N GLU A 51 -30.14 8.69 5.59
CA GLU A 51 -30.71 10.00 5.98
C GLU A 51 -29.85 11.18 5.53
N ASN A 52 -28.52 11.03 5.60
CA ASN A 52 -27.61 12.06 5.07
C ASN A 52 -27.78 12.21 3.57
N PHE A 53 -27.79 11.11 2.81
CA PHE A 53 -27.96 11.17 1.35
C PHE A 53 -29.32 11.70 0.93
N GLU A 54 -30.39 11.31 1.62
CA GLU A 54 -31.72 11.88 1.38
C GLU A 54 -31.73 13.40 1.58
N ARG A 55 -31.14 13.88 2.69
CA ARG A 55 -31.07 15.29 3.03
C ARG A 55 -30.28 16.13 2.03
N ILE A 56 -29.18 15.59 1.47
CA ILE A 56 -28.33 16.29 0.49
C ILE A 56 -28.77 16.06 -0.98
N GLY A 57 -29.73 15.16 -1.20
CA GLY A 57 -30.21 14.83 -2.56
C GLY A 57 -29.18 14.06 -3.38
N TYR A 58 -28.37 13.19 -2.73
CA TYR A 58 -27.34 12.38 -3.39
C TYR A 58 -27.71 10.91 -3.39
N GLU A 59 -27.66 10.27 -4.54
CA GLU A 59 -27.99 8.85 -4.71
C GLU A 59 -26.80 8.13 -5.38
N PRO A 60 -25.90 7.48 -4.60
CA PRO A 60 -24.76 6.74 -5.14
C PRO A 60 -25.15 5.35 -5.64
N ASP A 61 -24.44 4.87 -6.66
CA ASP A 61 -24.47 3.46 -7.09
C ASP A 61 -23.69 2.58 -6.10
N LEU A 62 -22.62 3.13 -5.52
CA LEU A 62 -21.71 2.45 -4.61
C LEU A 62 -21.27 3.37 -3.47
N ILE A 63 -21.27 2.86 -2.25
CA ILE A 63 -20.63 3.51 -1.11
C ILE A 63 -19.34 2.75 -0.76
N ILE A 64 -18.23 3.46 -0.59
CA ILE A 64 -16.95 2.91 -0.13
C ILE A 64 -16.67 3.46 1.26
N GLY A 65 -16.68 2.59 2.28
CA GLY A 65 -16.44 2.98 3.66
C GLY A 65 -14.98 2.83 4.08
N TYR A 66 -14.41 3.86 4.70
CA TYR A 66 -13.18 3.75 5.45
C TYR A 66 -13.50 3.64 6.94
N LYS A 67 -13.13 2.53 7.58
CA LYS A 67 -13.56 2.16 8.93
C LYS A 67 -15.09 2.14 9.04
N PRO A 68 -15.74 1.23 8.36
CA PRO A 68 -17.20 1.22 8.20
C PRO A 68 -17.97 1.10 9.52
N LEU A 69 -17.39 0.50 10.56
CA LEU A 69 -18.02 0.37 11.87
C LEU A 69 -18.11 1.70 12.64
N ASP A 70 -17.30 2.69 12.26
CA ASP A 70 -17.35 4.05 12.82
C ASP A 70 -18.36 4.96 12.09
N ILE A 71 -19.01 4.46 11.03
CA ILE A 71 -19.96 5.22 10.20
C ILE A 71 -21.40 4.88 10.59
N ASN A 72 -22.12 5.85 11.13
CA ASN A 72 -23.50 5.65 11.58
C ASN A 72 -24.41 5.19 10.44
N GLY A 73 -25.06 4.02 10.60
CA GLY A 73 -26.00 3.45 9.64
C GLY A 73 -25.36 2.85 8.38
N PHE A 74 -24.04 2.70 8.31
CA PHE A 74 -23.39 2.10 7.15
C PHE A 74 -23.87 0.68 6.89
N ALA A 75 -23.95 -0.15 7.92
CA ALA A 75 -24.39 -1.55 7.82
C ALA A 75 -25.82 -1.67 7.29
N ASP A 76 -26.70 -0.75 7.65
CA ASP A 76 -28.13 -0.80 7.31
C ASP A 76 -28.47 0.05 6.08
N SER A 77 -27.48 0.68 5.45
CA SER A 77 -27.68 1.43 4.23
C SER A 77 -28.20 0.54 3.09
N LYS A 78 -29.16 1.09 2.34
CA LYS A 78 -29.77 0.44 1.15
C LYS A 78 -28.82 0.34 -0.04
N PHE A 79 -27.74 1.13 -0.05
CA PHE A 79 -26.80 1.17 -1.15
C PHE A 79 -25.81 0.00 -1.13
N LYS A 80 -25.24 -0.34 -2.28
CA LYS A 80 -24.17 -1.33 -2.38
C LYS A 80 -22.96 -0.84 -1.60
N LYS A 81 -22.39 -1.71 -0.77
CA LYS A 81 -21.30 -1.40 0.17
C LYS A 81 -19.99 -2.05 -0.23
N CYS A 82 -18.94 -1.26 -0.31
CA CYS A 82 -17.58 -1.71 -0.55
C CYS A 82 -16.67 -1.25 0.60
N ILE A 83 -15.74 -2.11 0.98
CA ILE A 83 -14.63 -1.77 1.88
C ILE A 83 -13.31 -2.21 1.26
N ARG A 84 -12.21 -1.64 1.73
CA ARG A 84 -10.90 -1.86 1.15
C ARG A 84 -9.85 -2.08 2.21
N TYR A 85 -9.11 -3.18 2.09
CA TYR A 85 -8.03 -3.53 2.99
C TYR A 85 -6.66 -3.41 2.33
N ASN A 86 -5.72 -2.82 3.06
CA ASN A 86 -4.31 -2.90 2.70
C ASN A 86 -3.75 -4.27 3.11
N GLU A 87 -4.16 -4.79 4.26
CA GLU A 87 -3.68 -6.04 4.87
C GLU A 87 -4.83 -6.69 5.63
N MET A 88 -4.95 -8.01 5.53
CA MET A 88 -6.02 -8.80 6.15
C MET A 88 -5.47 -9.87 7.11
N TYR A 89 -4.29 -9.64 7.71
CA TYR A 89 -3.61 -10.60 8.57
C TYR A 89 -4.33 -10.87 9.90
N ASP A 90 -5.05 -9.90 10.45
CA ASP A 90 -5.92 -10.10 11.61
C ASP A 90 -7.28 -10.62 11.13
N LYS A 91 -7.38 -11.95 10.99
CA LYS A 91 -8.54 -12.62 10.41
C LYS A 91 -9.82 -12.38 11.21
N GLU A 92 -9.74 -12.43 12.53
CA GLU A 92 -10.93 -12.24 13.36
C GLU A 92 -11.48 -10.82 13.28
N TRP A 93 -10.60 -9.85 13.36
CA TRP A 93 -10.99 -8.45 13.18
C TRP A 93 -11.54 -8.19 11.78
N THR A 94 -10.85 -8.66 10.75
CA THR A 94 -11.23 -8.46 9.34
C THR A 94 -12.62 -9.05 9.06
N ILE A 95 -12.85 -10.29 9.45
CA ILE A 95 -14.16 -10.94 9.26
C ILE A 95 -15.24 -10.22 10.04
N ARG A 96 -14.96 -9.86 11.29
CA ARG A 96 -15.88 -9.10 12.11
C ARG A 96 -16.27 -7.78 11.43
N GLU A 97 -15.31 -6.99 10.97
CA GLU A 97 -15.58 -5.72 10.30
C GLU A 97 -16.41 -5.91 9.01
N ILE A 98 -16.08 -6.91 8.19
CA ILE A 98 -16.83 -7.23 6.96
C ILE A 98 -18.28 -7.63 7.28
N THR A 99 -18.47 -8.50 8.27
CA THR A 99 -19.79 -9.05 8.60
C THR A 99 -20.66 -8.03 9.33
N GLU A 100 -20.13 -7.32 10.31
CA GLU A 100 -20.88 -6.29 11.06
C GLU A 100 -21.21 -5.09 10.18
N SER A 101 -20.34 -4.69 9.25
CA SER A 101 -20.63 -3.63 8.27
C SER A 101 -21.58 -4.09 7.16
N LYS A 102 -21.89 -5.37 7.07
CA LYS A 102 -22.68 -5.98 5.99
C LYS A 102 -22.17 -5.58 4.60
N SER A 103 -20.85 -5.53 4.43
CA SER A 103 -20.21 -5.16 3.17
C SER A 103 -20.49 -6.20 2.09
N ASN A 104 -20.85 -5.72 0.89
CA ASN A 104 -21.14 -6.58 -0.27
C ASN A 104 -19.88 -6.94 -1.04
N ILE A 105 -18.93 -6.00 -1.09
CA ILE A 105 -17.69 -6.09 -1.86
C ILE A 105 -16.52 -5.74 -0.96
N VAL A 106 -15.45 -6.53 -1.06
CA VAL A 106 -14.18 -6.30 -0.34
C VAL A 106 -13.04 -6.27 -1.34
N ILE A 107 -12.30 -5.16 -1.37
CA ILE A 107 -11.09 -5.03 -2.17
C ILE A 107 -9.90 -5.44 -1.31
N CYS A 108 -9.17 -6.47 -1.73
CA CYS A 108 -7.93 -6.95 -1.15
C CYS A 108 -6.76 -6.46 -1.99
N HIS A 109 -5.78 -5.77 -1.41
CA HIS A 109 -4.60 -5.32 -2.15
C HIS A 109 -3.53 -6.41 -2.26
N HIS A 110 -3.48 -7.34 -1.31
CA HIS A 110 -2.54 -8.46 -1.37
C HIS A 110 -3.20 -9.70 -1.96
N HIS A 111 -2.54 -10.28 -2.96
CA HIS A 111 -3.03 -11.49 -3.61
C HIS A 111 -3.04 -12.69 -2.64
N ASN A 112 -2.06 -12.76 -1.74
CA ASN A 112 -2.00 -13.81 -0.71
C ASN A 112 -3.25 -13.78 0.18
N ASP A 113 -3.66 -12.58 0.65
CA ASP A 113 -4.89 -12.42 1.43
C ASP A 113 -6.10 -12.84 0.61
N TYR A 114 -6.20 -12.38 -0.64
CA TYR A 114 -7.30 -12.75 -1.55
C TYR A 114 -7.40 -14.26 -1.72
N ILE A 115 -6.30 -14.96 -2.00
CA ILE A 115 -6.28 -16.42 -2.16
C ILE A 115 -6.73 -17.09 -0.84
N GLU A 116 -6.14 -16.70 0.29
CA GLU A 116 -6.48 -17.29 1.58
C GLU A 116 -7.97 -17.15 1.90
N TYR A 117 -8.53 -15.94 1.78
CA TYR A 117 -9.94 -15.68 2.11
C TYR A 117 -10.93 -16.28 1.10
N THR A 118 -10.49 -16.65 -0.11
CA THR A 118 -11.34 -17.27 -1.13
C THR A 118 -11.20 -18.80 -1.20
N THR A 119 -10.12 -19.37 -0.65
CA THR A 119 -9.86 -20.82 -0.72
C THR A 119 -9.98 -21.53 0.62
N ASP A 120 -9.78 -20.85 1.76
CA ASP A 120 -10.00 -21.44 3.06
C ASP A 120 -11.51 -21.67 3.32
N PRO A 121 -11.97 -22.92 3.53
CA PRO A 121 -13.40 -23.22 3.69
C PRO A 121 -14.03 -22.56 4.92
N GLN A 122 -13.25 -22.28 5.97
CA GLN A 122 -13.76 -21.64 7.19
C GLN A 122 -14.00 -20.15 6.95
N LEU A 123 -13.05 -19.48 6.31
CA LEU A 123 -13.13 -18.05 5.97
C LEU A 123 -14.24 -17.83 4.93
N THR A 124 -14.25 -18.62 3.85
CA THR A 124 -15.26 -18.53 2.79
C THR A 124 -16.69 -18.70 3.33
N ARG A 125 -16.90 -19.64 4.25
CA ARG A 125 -18.23 -19.84 4.86
C ARG A 125 -18.65 -18.64 5.72
N ARG A 126 -17.72 -18.02 6.45
CA ARG A 126 -17.99 -16.84 7.29
C ARG A 126 -18.29 -15.59 6.45
N LEU A 127 -17.75 -15.51 5.23
CA LEU A 127 -17.94 -14.42 4.27
C LEU A 127 -18.94 -14.76 3.16
N ASN A 128 -19.86 -15.71 3.42
CA ASN A 128 -20.85 -16.10 2.42
C ASN A 128 -21.67 -14.91 1.91
N GLY A 129 -21.73 -14.77 0.59
CA GLY A 129 -22.43 -13.65 -0.08
C GLY A 129 -21.57 -12.39 -0.28
N VAL A 130 -20.38 -12.31 0.30
CA VAL A 130 -19.43 -11.22 0.07
C VAL A 130 -18.59 -11.51 -1.17
N LYS A 131 -18.39 -10.51 -2.02
CA LYS A 131 -17.52 -10.58 -3.20
C LYS A 131 -16.14 -10.02 -2.84
N LEU A 132 -15.14 -10.89 -2.78
CA LEU A 132 -13.74 -10.47 -2.65
C LEU A 132 -13.16 -10.20 -4.04
N VAL A 133 -12.41 -9.12 -4.16
CA VAL A 133 -11.77 -8.70 -5.41
C VAL A 133 -10.32 -8.32 -5.11
N ASN A 134 -9.38 -8.90 -5.85
CA ASN A 134 -7.98 -8.48 -5.75
C ASN A 134 -7.68 -7.34 -6.73
N ILE A 135 -7.28 -6.20 -6.19
CA ILE A 135 -6.71 -5.08 -6.94
C ILE A 135 -5.36 -4.75 -6.27
N PRO A 136 -4.23 -5.00 -6.94
CA PRO A 136 -2.92 -4.87 -6.30
C PRO A 136 -2.58 -3.42 -5.94
N HIS A 137 -1.64 -3.26 -5.00
CA HIS A 137 -1.07 -1.94 -4.73
C HIS A 137 -0.47 -1.32 -6.00
N CYS A 138 -0.82 -0.06 -6.22
CA CYS A 138 -0.25 0.79 -7.26
C CYS A 138 0.30 2.05 -6.63
N ALA A 139 1.24 2.70 -7.30
CA ALA A 139 1.87 3.90 -6.81
C ALA A 139 1.44 5.14 -7.63
N GLU A 140 1.34 6.28 -6.96
CA GLU A 140 1.02 7.56 -7.62
C GLU A 140 2.23 8.06 -8.42
N SER A 141 2.14 8.03 -9.74
CA SER A 141 3.24 8.34 -10.65
C SER A 141 3.68 9.81 -10.62
N THR A 142 2.85 10.72 -10.11
CA THR A 142 3.25 12.12 -9.90
C THR A 142 4.13 12.28 -8.66
N VAL A 143 4.08 11.30 -7.75
CA VAL A 143 4.84 11.25 -6.49
C VAL A 143 6.04 10.31 -6.62
N PHE A 144 5.79 9.04 -6.97
CA PHE A 144 6.86 8.04 -7.12
C PHE A 144 7.31 8.00 -8.58
N LYS A 145 8.40 8.67 -8.85
CA LYS A 145 8.97 8.84 -10.20
C LYS A 145 10.46 9.10 -10.14
N ASP A 146 11.10 9.06 -11.28
CA ASP A 146 12.46 9.59 -11.40
C ASP A 146 12.45 11.13 -11.29
N TYR A 147 13.14 11.65 -10.29
CA TYR A 147 13.35 13.09 -10.09
C TYR A 147 14.64 13.59 -10.72
N GLY A 148 15.45 12.72 -11.34
CA GLY A 148 16.74 13.06 -11.90
C GLY A 148 17.77 13.52 -10.85
N LEU A 149 17.61 13.08 -9.59
CA LEU A 149 18.52 13.49 -8.52
C LEU A 149 19.82 12.67 -8.56
N ARG A 150 20.91 13.29 -8.12
CA ARG A 150 22.18 12.59 -7.97
C ARG A 150 22.05 11.45 -6.97
N LYS A 151 22.57 10.26 -7.30
CA LYS A 151 22.67 9.11 -6.41
C LYS A 151 23.83 9.30 -5.43
N ASP A 152 23.57 9.92 -4.29
CA ASP A 152 24.56 10.23 -3.25
C ASP A 152 24.42 9.37 -1.98
N VAL A 153 23.45 8.46 -1.98
CA VAL A 153 23.25 7.42 -0.97
C VAL A 153 23.44 6.06 -1.64
N ASP A 154 24.33 5.21 -1.11
CA ASP A 154 24.53 3.87 -1.67
C ASP A 154 23.39 2.94 -1.29
N ILE A 155 22.98 2.92 -0.02
CA ILE A 155 21.89 2.08 0.48
C ILE A 155 20.93 2.90 1.34
N LEU A 156 19.65 2.91 0.97
CA LEU A 156 18.56 3.44 1.78
C LEU A 156 17.73 2.30 2.36
N LEU A 157 17.48 2.30 3.66
CA LEU A 157 16.45 1.45 4.25
C LEU A 157 15.13 2.23 4.33
N GLY A 158 14.13 1.76 3.59
CA GLY A 158 12.80 2.36 3.54
C GLY A 158 11.74 1.55 4.31
N GLY A 159 10.99 2.24 5.17
CA GLY A 159 9.83 1.67 5.87
C GLY A 159 9.98 1.61 7.38
N ALA A 160 8.88 1.24 8.05
CA ALA A 160 8.82 1.18 9.49
C ALA A 160 9.73 0.06 10.05
N ILE A 161 10.37 0.35 11.18
CA ILE A 161 11.19 -0.57 11.97
C ILE A 161 10.58 -0.63 13.36
N PHE A 162 10.31 -1.82 13.84
CA PHE A 162 9.60 -2.04 15.12
C PHE A 162 10.35 -3.02 16.03
N ALA A 163 11.69 -3.04 15.97
CA ALA A 163 12.54 -4.00 16.66
C ALA A 163 12.25 -4.16 18.18
N SER A 164 11.63 -3.16 18.81
CA SER A 164 11.30 -3.16 20.25
C SER A 164 9.82 -3.36 20.55
N SER A 165 8.95 -3.55 19.55
CA SER A 165 7.50 -3.69 19.73
C SER A 165 6.99 -5.06 19.33
N THR A 166 5.75 -5.39 19.72
CA THR A 166 5.06 -6.62 19.25
C THR A 166 4.90 -6.66 17.72
N LEU A 167 4.95 -5.50 17.06
CA LEU A 167 4.95 -5.37 15.60
C LEU A 167 6.35 -5.57 15.00
N GLY A 168 7.42 -5.60 15.80
CA GLY A 168 8.79 -5.83 15.35
C GLY A 168 8.99 -7.16 14.63
N GLN A 169 8.24 -8.17 15.02
CA GLN A 169 8.25 -9.46 14.34
C GLN A 169 7.58 -9.43 12.94
N HIS A 170 6.82 -8.40 12.63
CA HIS A 170 6.13 -8.29 11.34
C HIS A 170 7.09 -8.06 10.15
N TYR A 171 8.24 -7.41 10.39
CA TYR A 171 9.24 -7.08 9.38
C TYR A 171 10.64 -7.59 9.73
N PRO A 172 10.85 -8.89 9.94
CA PRO A 172 12.10 -9.43 10.51
C PRO A 172 13.33 -9.11 9.67
N LEU A 173 13.25 -9.20 8.33
CA LEU A 173 14.38 -8.85 7.46
C LEU A 173 14.73 -7.36 7.55
N ARG A 174 13.74 -6.48 7.63
CA ARG A 174 13.97 -5.03 7.75
C ARG A 174 14.63 -4.67 9.08
N ASP A 175 14.17 -5.28 10.17
CA ASP A 175 14.79 -5.10 11.49
C ASP A 175 16.23 -5.61 11.52
N ARG A 176 16.50 -6.76 10.88
CA ARG A 176 17.85 -7.31 10.71
C ARG A 176 18.75 -6.41 9.86
N LEU A 177 18.23 -5.88 8.75
CA LEU A 177 18.95 -4.92 7.91
C LEU A 177 19.34 -3.67 8.72
N ALA A 178 18.43 -3.11 9.51
CA ALA A 178 18.69 -1.93 10.32
C ALA A 178 19.72 -2.18 11.42
N SER A 179 19.61 -3.29 12.14
CA SER A 179 20.38 -3.56 13.36
C SER A 179 21.73 -4.25 13.12
N HIS A 180 21.86 -5.03 12.04
CA HIS A 180 23.03 -5.87 11.81
C HIS A 180 23.78 -5.55 10.51
N ILE A 181 23.07 -5.31 9.43
CA ILE A 181 23.67 -5.19 8.08
C ILE A 181 24.16 -3.76 7.82
N LEU A 182 23.27 -2.76 7.89
CA LEU A 182 23.63 -1.38 7.59
C LEU A 182 24.75 -0.83 8.48
N PRO A 183 24.82 -1.11 9.81
CA PRO A 183 25.95 -0.69 10.63
C PRO A 183 27.31 -1.27 10.19
N LYS A 184 27.32 -2.46 9.59
CA LYS A 184 28.56 -3.06 9.04
C LYS A 184 28.92 -2.40 7.71
N MET A 185 27.94 -2.22 6.83
CA MET A 185 28.13 -1.63 5.49
C MET A 185 28.48 -0.14 5.54
N SER A 186 28.00 0.61 6.53
CA SER A 186 28.30 2.04 6.69
C SER A 186 29.78 2.35 6.97
N LYS A 187 30.61 1.34 7.20
CA LYS A 187 32.06 1.49 7.26
C LYS A 187 32.70 1.76 5.88
N LYS A 188 32.04 1.36 4.79
CA LYS A 188 32.53 1.48 3.39
C LYS A 188 31.60 2.31 2.52
N TYR A 189 30.29 2.28 2.76
CA TYR A 189 29.26 2.85 1.91
C TYR A 189 28.41 3.91 2.64
N VAL A 190 27.80 4.81 1.89
CA VAL A 190 26.84 5.78 2.43
C VAL A 190 25.50 5.08 2.65
N CYS A 191 25.25 4.65 3.88
CA CYS A 191 23.99 4.00 4.28
C CYS A 191 23.08 5.02 5.01
N SER A 192 21.80 5.00 4.71
CA SER A 192 20.81 5.87 5.33
C SER A 192 19.56 5.09 5.72
N LEU A 193 18.92 5.53 6.79
CA LEU A 193 17.60 5.08 7.21
C LEU A 193 16.62 6.23 6.99
N TYR A 194 15.53 5.94 6.25
CA TYR A 194 14.42 6.89 6.19
C TYR A 194 13.49 6.64 7.38
N GLU A 195 13.56 7.53 8.37
CA GLU A 195 12.73 7.43 9.56
C GLU A 195 11.24 7.57 9.21
N HIS A 196 10.43 6.66 9.73
CA HIS A 196 8.99 6.73 9.54
C HIS A 196 8.41 7.90 10.35
N PRO A 197 7.77 8.90 9.71
CA PRO A 197 7.38 10.14 10.39
C PRO A 197 6.15 10.00 11.30
N GLY A 198 5.64 8.79 11.51
CA GLY A 198 4.40 8.54 12.24
C GLY A 198 3.18 8.48 11.32
N TYR A 199 1.99 8.43 11.91
CA TYR A 199 0.74 8.26 11.16
C TYR A 199 -0.18 9.48 11.19
N ASP A 200 0.00 10.39 12.15
CA ASP A 200 -0.83 11.56 12.32
C ASP A 200 -0.01 12.83 12.03
N LEU A 201 -0.14 13.36 10.82
CA LEU A 201 0.65 14.46 10.31
C LEU A 201 -0.25 15.56 9.74
N ARG A 202 -0.01 16.81 10.19
CA ARG A 202 -0.85 17.95 9.80
C ARG A 202 -0.88 18.27 8.30
N GLU A 203 0.17 17.91 7.57
CA GLU A 203 0.32 18.20 6.14
C GLU A 203 0.23 16.97 5.24
N ALA A 204 -0.33 15.86 5.74
CA ALA A 204 -0.42 14.61 4.97
C ALA A 204 -1.17 14.77 3.64
N HIS A 205 -2.20 15.63 3.62
CA HIS A 205 -2.99 15.93 2.42
C HIS A 205 -2.22 16.60 1.28
N THR A 206 -1.03 17.16 1.55
CA THR A 206 -0.19 17.82 0.54
C THR A 206 0.74 16.88 -0.22
N ASN A 207 0.72 15.60 0.07
CA ASN A 207 1.70 14.61 -0.41
C ASN A 207 3.16 14.88 0.00
N LYS A 208 3.44 15.90 0.81
CA LYS A 208 4.80 16.32 1.16
C LYS A 208 5.66 15.14 1.64
N PHE A 209 5.15 14.36 2.59
CA PHE A 209 5.89 13.22 3.15
C PHE A 209 6.13 12.09 2.14
N ALA A 210 5.16 11.84 1.26
CA ALA A 210 5.31 10.86 0.19
C ALA A 210 6.35 11.33 -0.85
N ILE A 211 6.35 12.62 -1.19
CA ILE A 211 7.34 13.24 -2.10
C ILE A 211 8.73 13.22 -1.47
N ASP A 212 8.87 13.57 -0.19
CA ASP A 212 10.16 13.54 0.50
C ASP A 212 10.74 12.13 0.55
N PHE A 213 9.89 11.12 0.81
CA PHE A 213 10.28 9.72 0.76
C PHE A 213 10.68 9.29 -0.66
N ALA A 214 9.89 9.63 -1.67
CA ALA A 214 10.18 9.31 -3.07
C ALA A 214 11.52 9.94 -3.52
N LYS A 215 11.81 11.17 -3.11
CA LYS A 215 13.10 11.83 -3.36
C LYS A 215 14.27 11.14 -2.63
N ALA A 216 14.06 10.69 -1.38
CA ALA A 216 15.06 9.92 -0.66
C ALA A 216 15.38 8.60 -1.39
N ILE A 217 14.35 7.89 -1.87
CA ILE A 217 14.52 6.70 -2.71
C ILE A 217 15.29 7.07 -3.99
N ASN A 218 14.88 8.11 -4.72
CA ASN A 218 15.52 8.51 -5.98
C ASN A 218 16.99 8.88 -5.81
N ARG A 219 17.41 9.41 -4.64
CA ARG A 219 18.81 9.71 -4.31
C ARG A 219 19.65 8.48 -3.96
N SER A 220 19.05 7.31 -3.78
CA SER A 220 19.77 6.09 -3.41
C SER A 220 20.04 5.19 -4.62
N LYS A 221 21.16 4.45 -4.59
CA LYS A 221 21.47 3.44 -5.60
C LYS A 221 20.62 2.19 -5.39
N ILE A 222 20.56 1.72 -4.15
CA ILE A 222 19.74 0.58 -3.71
C ILE A 222 18.82 1.03 -2.58
N CYS A 223 17.54 0.72 -2.66
CA CYS A 223 16.63 0.87 -1.54
C CYS A 223 16.23 -0.52 -1.04
N VAL A 224 16.49 -0.80 0.24
CA VAL A 224 16.18 -2.10 0.86
C VAL A 224 14.85 -2.04 1.59
N THR A 225 14.09 -3.13 1.51
CA THR A 225 12.79 -3.30 2.18
C THR A 225 12.53 -4.79 2.48
N CYS A 226 11.29 -5.16 2.81
CA CYS A 226 10.89 -6.57 2.94
C CYS A 226 9.40 -6.78 2.68
N SER A 227 9.02 -8.03 2.39
CA SER A 227 7.62 -8.49 2.24
C SER A 227 6.95 -8.76 3.60
N GLY A 228 7.73 -8.76 4.69
CA GLY A 228 7.23 -9.10 6.02
C GLY A 228 6.83 -10.57 6.20
N LEU A 229 6.32 -10.91 7.38
CA LEU A 229 5.84 -12.27 7.66
C LEU A 229 4.75 -12.76 6.69
N PRO A 230 3.78 -11.93 6.26
CA PRO A 230 2.76 -12.38 5.32
C PRO A 230 3.29 -12.57 3.89
N ARG A 231 4.57 -12.27 3.62
CA ARG A 231 5.22 -12.32 2.31
C ARG A 231 4.43 -11.54 1.26
N SER A 232 3.89 -10.40 1.65
CA SER A 232 3.04 -9.57 0.81
C SER A 232 3.84 -8.59 -0.04
N ARG A 233 3.37 -8.34 -1.25
CA ARG A 233 3.89 -7.30 -2.12
C ARG A 233 3.40 -5.93 -1.63
N PHE A 234 4.06 -5.36 -0.61
CA PHE A 234 3.75 -4.02 -0.15
C PHE A 234 4.00 -2.95 -1.22
N GLY A 235 3.40 -1.78 -1.06
CA GLY A 235 3.54 -0.67 -2.02
C GLY A 235 5.00 -0.36 -2.41
N LYS A 236 5.95 -0.55 -1.49
CA LYS A 236 7.39 -0.33 -1.72
C LYS A 236 7.99 -1.16 -2.84
N TYR A 237 7.42 -2.32 -3.14
CA TYR A 237 7.87 -3.16 -4.26
C TYR A 237 7.59 -2.52 -5.64
N VAL A 238 6.73 -1.49 -5.67
CA VAL A 238 6.44 -0.70 -6.86
C VAL A 238 7.00 0.72 -6.71
N GLU A 239 6.83 1.33 -5.53
CA GLU A 239 7.29 2.70 -5.24
C GLU A 239 8.79 2.89 -5.45
N ILE A 240 9.60 1.89 -5.02
CA ILE A 240 11.07 1.95 -5.13
C ILE A 240 11.52 1.93 -6.60
N PRO A 241 11.16 0.93 -7.42
CA PRO A 241 11.58 0.90 -8.81
C PRO A 241 11.06 2.10 -9.62
N MET A 242 9.83 2.57 -9.36
CA MET A 242 9.28 3.76 -10.03
C MET A 242 10.08 5.04 -9.74
N CYS A 243 10.87 5.07 -8.68
CA CYS A 243 11.82 6.16 -8.40
C CYS A 243 13.19 5.95 -9.10
N ASN A 244 13.30 5.07 -10.10
CA ASN A 244 14.54 4.74 -10.80
C ASN A 244 15.66 4.34 -9.81
N THR A 245 15.35 3.38 -8.92
CA THR A 245 16.23 2.90 -7.84
C THR A 245 16.10 1.38 -7.77
N ALA A 246 17.24 0.69 -7.66
CA ALA A 246 17.24 -0.76 -7.50
C ALA A 246 16.60 -1.15 -6.15
N ILE A 247 15.72 -2.14 -6.19
CA ILE A 247 15.10 -2.70 -4.99
C ILE A 247 15.86 -3.94 -4.53
N ALA A 248 16.20 -4.00 -3.23
CA ALA A 248 16.69 -5.21 -2.60
C ALA A 248 15.75 -5.62 -1.46
N ALA A 249 15.22 -6.84 -1.52
CA ALA A 249 14.23 -7.35 -0.57
C ALA A 249 14.12 -8.87 -0.67
N ASP A 250 13.39 -9.50 0.25
CA ASP A 250 12.95 -10.87 0.11
C ASP A 250 11.90 -11.01 -1.00
N MET A 251 11.85 -12.18 -1.64
CA MET A 251 10.87 -12.46 -2.68
C MET A 251 9.46 -12.50 -2.07
N PRO A 252 8.50 -11.68 -2.55
CA PRO A 252 7.13 -11.75 -2.08
C PRO A 252 6.46 -13.05 -2.49
N GLY A 253 5.40 -13.45 -1.81
CA GLY A 253 4.64 -14.66 -2.12
C GLY A 253 3.83 -14.60 -3.41
N GLU A 254 3.77 -13.44 -4.03
CA GLU A 254 3.00 -13.15 -5.24
C GLU A 254 3.87 -12.52 -6.33
N MET A 255 3.53 -12.76 -7.60
CA MET A 255 4.23 -12.19 -8.76
C MET A 255 5.74 -12.50 -8.79
N GLN A 256 6.15 -13.70 -8.37
CA GLN A 256 7.57 -14.06 -8.23
C GLN A 256 8.33 -13.94 -9.55
N ASP A 257 7.76 -14.44 -10.65
CA ASP A 257 8.38 -14.35 -11.97
C ASP A 257 8.65 -12.90 -12.38
N PHE A 258 7.69 -12.01 -12.10
CA PHE A 258 7.83 -10.58 -12.36
C PHE A 258 8.98 -9.95 -11.57
N PHE A 259 9.08 -10.25 -10.26
CA PHE A 259 10.11 -9.66 -9.41
C PHE A 259 11.49 -10.29 -9.65
N SER A 260 11.59 -11.55 -10.05
CA SER A 260 12.86 -12.23 -10.30
C SER A 260 13.72 -11.54 -11.36
N GLU A 261 13.10 -10.82 -12.29
CA GLU A 261 13.80 -10.11 -13.36
C GLU A 261 14.69 -8.97 -12.81
N PHE A 262 14.24 -8.25 -11.77
CA PHE A 262 14.93 -7.04 -11.30
C PHE A 262 15.20 -6.96 -9.81
N LEU A 263 14.52 -7.75 -8.98
CA LEU A 263 14.76 -7.75 -7.53
C LEU A 263 16.17 -8.25 -7.21
N ILE A 264 16.89 -7.52 -6.36
CA ILE A 264 18.07 -8.02 -5.67
C ILE A 264 17.55 -8.84 -4.49
N GLU A 265 17.47 -10.15 -4.68
CA GLU A 265 16.86 -11.02 -3.70
C GLU A 265 17.73 -11.21 -2.46
N LEU A 266 17.15 -10.90 -1.30
CA LEU A 266 17.68 -11.14 0.02
C LEU A 266 16.81 -12.18 0.72
N SER A 267 17.38 -13.03 1.56
CA SER A 267 16.62 -14.02 2.32
C SER A 267 16.89 -13.92 3.81
N MET A 268 15.88 -14.27 4.61
CA MET A 268 16.08 -14.47 6.06
C MET A 268 16.99 -15.65 6.36
N ASP A 269 17.09 -16.61 5.43
CA ASP A 269 17.95 -17.79 5.54
C ASP A 269 19.42 -17.48 5.16
N ASP A 270 19.68 -16.36 4.46
CA ASP A 270 21.03 -15.91 4.17
C ASP A 270 21.75 -15.51 5.47
N SER A 271 23.07 -15.78 5.56
CA SER A 271 23.89 -15.21 6.62
C SER A 271 24.04 -13.68 6.44
N ASP A 272 24.46 -12.97 7.49
CA ASP A 272 24.77 -11.53 7.37
C ASP A 272 25.85 -11.28 6.31
N SER A 273 26.85 -12.16 6.23
CA SER A 273 27.92 -12.07 5.23
C SER A 273 27.40 -12.27 3.81
N ASP A 274 26.45 -13.17 3.60
CA ASP A 274 25.86 -13.40 2.28
C ASP A 274 25.03 -12.19 1.82
N ILE A 275 24.19 -11.62 2.72
CA ILE A 275 23.43 -10.40 2.43
C ILE A 275 24.38 -9.24 2.08
N ILE A 276 25.44 -9.04 2.88
CA ILE A 276 26.45 -8.00 2.64
C ILE A 276 27.11 -8.22 1.28
N SER A 277 27.59 -9.44 1.00
CA SER A 277 28.26 -9.76 -0.26
C SER A 277 27.35 -9.56 -1.48
N LYS A 278 26.05 -9.88 -1.37
CA LYS A 278 25.08 -9.61 -2.44
C LYS A 278 24.94 -8.10 -2.70
N LEU A 279 24.79 -7.29 -1.66
CA LEU A 279 24.66 -5.84 -1.80
C LEU A 279 25.96 -5.21 -2.33
N GLU A 280 27.13 -5.62 -1.83
CA GLU A 280 28.43 -5.17 -2.32
C GLU A 280 28.65 -5.53 -3.79
N TYR A 281 28.27 -6.75 -4.21
CA TYR A 281 28.36 -7.15 -5.60
C TYR A 281 27.68 -6.15 -6.55
N TYR A 282 26.46 -5.71 -6.24
CA TYR A 282 25.77 -4.76 -7.08
C TYR A 282 26.33 -3.34 -6.96
N LEU A 283 26.77 -2.92 -5.77
CA LEU A 283 27.39 -1.60 -5.58
C LEU A 283 28.75 -1.46 -6.27
N ASP A 284 29.51 -2.55 -6.37
CA ASP A 284 30.81 -2.59 -7.00
C ASP A 284 30.73 -2.93 -8.52
N ASN A 285 29.52 -3.25 -9.06
CA ASN A 285 29.28 -3.57 -10.47
C ASN A 285 28.15 -2.70 -11.05
N ASP A 286 28.49 -1.46 -11.41
CA ASP A 286 27.53 -0.45 -11.89
C ASP A 286 26.63 -0.95 -13.04
N ASP A 287 27.18 -1.67 -14.02
CA ASP A 287 26.41 -2.18 -15.16
C ASP A 287 25.28 -3.14 -14.69
N LYS A 288 25.58 -4.02 -13.72
CA LYS A 288 24.61 -4.95 -13.19
C LYS A 288 23.56 -4.26 -12.32
N LEU A 289 23.95 -3.24 -11.59
CA LEU A 289 23.03 -2.41 -10.83
C LEU A 289 22.10 -1.62 -11.73
N GLN A 290 22.64 -1.01 -12.79
CA GLN A 290 21.86 -0.25 -13.77
C GLN A 290 20.88 -1.15 -14.54
N GLU A 291 21.29 -2.36 -14.93
CA GLU A 291 20.41 -3.37 -15.55
C GLU A 291 19.19 -3.65 -14.66
N LYS A 292 19.40 -3.99 -13.37
CA LYS A 292 18.31 -4.23 -12.41
C LYS A 292 17.43 -2.99 -12.20
N THR A 293 18.05 -1.82 -12.10
CA THR A 293 17.34 -0.53 -11.92
C THR A 293 16.45 -0.24 -13.10
N TRP A 294 16.96 -0.38 -14.33
CA TRP A 294 16.21 -0.08 -15.55
C TRP A 294 15.03 -1.04 -15.75
N ILE A 295 15.27 -2.36 -15.63
CA ILE A 295 14.20 -3.36 -15.74
C ILE A 295 13.13 -3.10 -14.69
N GLY A 296 13.52 -2.80 -13.45
CA GLY A 296 12.58 -2.50 -12.38
C GLY A 296 11.75 -1.25 -12.65
N TYR A 297 12.37 -0.20 -13.16
CA TYR A 297 11.69 1.06 -13.51
C TYR A 297 10.67 0.85 -14.64
N ASP A 298 11.07 0.22 -15.73
CA ASP A 298 10.21 -0.06 -16.87
C ASP A 298 9.02 -0.95 -16.46
N ASN A 299 9.31 -2.08 -15.82
CA ASN A 299 8.31 -3.05 -15.42
C ASN A 299 7.31 -2.49 -14.38
N SER A 300 7.79 -1.67 -13.43
CA SER A 300 6.92 -1.15 -12.35
C SER A 300 6.10 0.06 -12.76
N SER A 301 6.48 0.80 -13.80
CA SER A 301 5.79 2.01 -14.26
C SER A 301 4.32 1.78 -14.63
N LYS A 302 3.99 0.57 -15.07
CA LYS A 302 2.61 0.15 -15.39
C LYS A 302 1.71 0.00 -14.15
N PHE A 303 2.27 -0.21 -12.94
CA PHE A 303 1.50 -0.30 -11.71
C PHE A 303 1.26 1.08 -11.08
N ASN A 304 0.84 2.03 -11.91
CA ASN A 304 0.45 3.37 -11.46
C ASN A 304 -1.03 3.41 -11.02
N GLN A 305 -1.46 4.54 -10.48
CA GLN A 305 -2.82 4.69 -9.97
C GLN A 305 -3.89 4.75 -11.07
N ASP A 306 -3.54 5.13 -12.30
CA ASP A 306 -4.49 5.07 -13.43
C ASP A 306 -4.82 3.60 -13.75
N TYR A 307 -3.83 2.72 -13.76
CA TYR A 307 -4.04 1.27 -13.86
C TYR A 307 -4.90 0.71 -12.71
N TYR A 308 -4.72 1.23 -11.48
CA TYR A 308 -5.61 0.88 -10.37
C TYR A 308 -7.06 1.23 -10.66
N ALA A 309 -7.31 2.42 -11.20
CA ALA A 309 -8.66 2.89 -11.51
C ALA A 309 -9.31 2.09 -12.66
N GLU A 310 -8.52 1.67 -13.66
CA GLU A 310 -8.97 0.77 -14.73
C GLU A 310 -9.38 -0.59 -14.16
N LEU A 311 -8.52 -1.21 -13.34
CA LEU A 311 -8.84 -2.49 -12.68
C LEU A 311 -10.04 -2.38 -11.74
N PHE A 312 -10.18 -1.25 -11.04
CA PHE A 312 -11.35 -1.00 -10.21
C PHE A 312 -12.61 -1.00 -11.07
N THR A 313 -12.60 -0.29 -12.19
CA THR A 313 -13.74 -0.25 -13.11
C THR A 313 -14.06 -1.65 -13.65
N GLU A 314 -13.07 -2.36 -14.19
CA GLU A 314 -13.23 -3.70 -14.74
C GLU A 314 -13.85 -4.69 -13.74
N LYS A 315 -13.38 -4.65 -12.49
CA LYS A 315 -13.73 -5.67 -11.49
C LYS A 315 -14.92 -5.30 -10.61
N ILE A 316 -15.20 -4.02 -10.41
CA ILE A 316 -16.25 -3.56 -9.48
C ILE A 316 -17.54 -3.20 -10.22
N GLU A 317 -17.47 -2.54 -11.38
CA GLU A 317 -18.67 -2.13 -12.10
C GLU A 317 -19.64 -3.28 -12.41
N PRO A 318 -19.17 -4.51 -12.80
CA PRO A 318 -20.06 -5.65 -13.00
C PRO A 318 -20.75 -6.18 -11.74
N LEU A 319 -20.35 -5.72 -10.56
CA LEU A 319 -20.88 -6.16 -9.27
C LEU A 319 -21.96 -5.21 -8.72
N ILE A 320 -22.15 -4.06 -9.37
CA ILE A 320 -23.14 -3.03 -8.98
C ILE A 320 -24.46 -3.29 -9.69
#